data_c3cb1328bc54d7cd337ee0d70b7c550f
#
_entry.id   c3cb1328bc54d7cd337ee0d70b7c550f
#
_cell.length_a   1.000
_cell.length_b   1.000
_cell.length_c   1.000
_cell.angle_alpha   90.00
_cell.angle_beta   90.00
_cell.angle_gamma   90.00
#
_symmetry.space_group_name_H-M   'P 1'
#
loop_
_entity.id
_entity.type
_entity.pdbx_description
1 polymer ?
#
loop_
_entity_poly.entity_id
_entity_poly.type
_entity_poly.pdbx_seq_one_letter_code
_entity_poly.pdbx_strand_id
1 'polypeptide(L)'
;AANSKLLPGSSIKPFIYACAFENGLNPSSIFIDGPIIFDDDKLESIWRPRNNSGEFYGPIRLRESLIQSLNIVSIKLVQSLGLPKTIECFKKYQFDNQMLTNDLSIALGTGTLNPLKAATQYSLIINNGKHQEISYIDRIEDINGKIILDPQEKYSKKVDDFSGISFPWLSNEKFDYVNKPMISLKDQEIPEVMDERVSFLLSNILQEALKRNVARRGLNM
;
A
#
# COMPACT_ATOMS: atom_id res chain seq x y z
N ALA A 1 -11.67 -11.49 -9.71
CA ALA A 1 -10.24 -11.14 -9.83
C ALA A 1 -9.84 -10.07 -8.81
N ALA A 2 -10.46 -8.86 -8.79
CA ALA A 2 -10.03 -7.76 -7.91
C ALA A 2 -10.06 -8.11 -6.41
N ASN A 3 -10.99 -8.94 -5.98
CA ASN A 3 -11.19 -9.37 -4.60
C ASN A 3 -10.58 -10.75 -4.28
N SER A 4 -9.79 -11.32 -5.19
CA SER A 4 -9.10 -12.59 -4.93
C SER A 4 -8.06 -12.40 -3.82
N LYS A 5 -7.98 -13.36 -2.90
CA LYS A 5 -6.94 -13.37 -1.86
C LYS A 5 -5.67 -13.98 -2.43
N LEU A 6 -4.63 -13.18 -2.55
CA LEU A 6 -3.34 -13.58 -3.11
C LEU A 6 -2.22 -13.27 -2.12
N LEU A 7 -1.14 -14.02 -2.18
CA LEU A 7 0.08 -13.70 -1.45
C LEU A 7 0.77 -12.51 -2.15
N PRO A 8 0.96 -11.36 -1.49
CA PRO A 8 1.62 -10.21 -2.10
C PRO A 8 3.11 -10.44 -2.33
N GLY A 9 3.73 -11.35 -1.60
CA GLY A 9 5.15 -11.62 -1.73
C GLY A 9 6.00 -10.36 -1.55
N SER A 10 6.99 -10.17 -2.40
CA SER A 10 7.91 -9.02 -2.33
C SER A 10 7.26 -7.65 -2.55
N SER A 11 6.01 -7.59 -3.02
CA SER A 11 5.30 -6.30 -3.15
C SER A 11 5.01 -5.63 -1.81
N ILE A 12 5.14 -6.34 -0.70
CA ILE A 12 4.98 -5.78 0.65
C ILE A 12 6.19 -4.98 1.13
N LYS A 13 7.39 -5.26 0.58
CA LYS A 13 8.65 -4.69 1.07
C LYS A 13 8.69 -3.17 1.12
N PRO A 14 8.18 -2.41 0.13
CA PRO A 14 8.17 -0.95 0.24
C PRO A 14 7.55 -0.43 1.53
N PHE A 15 6.53 -1.08 2.07
CA PHE A 15 5.86 -0.69 3.31
C PHE A 15 6.68 -1.03 4.57
N ILE A 16 7.47 -2.09 4.52
CA ILE A 16 8.45 -2.41 5.58
C ILE A 16 9.53 -1.32 5.62
N TYR A 17 10.02 -0.92 4.44
CA TYR A 17 11.01 0.17 4.34
C TYR A 17 10.39 1.51 4.72
N ALA A 18 9.11 1.76 4.40
CA ALA A 18 8.38 2.93 4.89
C ALA A 18 8.41 2.98 6.42
N CYS A 19 8.02 1.88 7.06
CA CYS A 19 8.05 1.78 8.51
C CYS A 19 9.46 2.02 9.07
N ALA A 20 10.49 1.47 8.44
CA ALA A 20 11.88 1.67 8.84
C ALA A 20 12.31 3.14 8.74
N PHE A 21 11.94 3.81 7.65
CA PHE A 21 12.28 5.23 7.44
C PHE A 21 11.51 6.16 8.38
N GLU A 22 10.24 5.90 8.67
CA GLU A 22 9.48 6.63 9.69
C GLU A 22 10.02 6.43 11.12
N ASN A 23 10.79 5.35 11.34
CA ASN A 23 11.40 5.04 12.64
C ASN A 23 12.92 5.33 12.67
N GLY A 24 13.39 6.29 11.89
CA GLY A 24 14.72 6.86 12.01
C GLY A 24 15.80 6.26 11.11
N LEU A 25 15.49 5.18 10.36
CA LEU A 25 16.39 4.70 9.31
C LEU A 25 16.25 5.56 8.04
N ASN A 26 17.20 5.43 7.14
CA ASN A 26 17.20 6.18 5.88
C ASN A 26 17.77 5.32 4.74
N PRO A 27 17.61 5.74 3.47
CA PRO A 27 18.10 4.98 2.32
C PRO A 27 19.60 4.65 2.34
N SER A 28 20.42 5.42 3.07
CA SER A 28 21.87 5.21 3.21
C SER A 28 22.23 4.29 4.37
N SER A 29 21.29 3.96 5.27
CA SER A 29 21.53 3.03 6.36
C SER A 29 22.03 1.70 5.84
N ILE A 30 23.03 1.12 6.49
CA ILE A 30 23.69 -0.11 6.05
C ILE A 30 23.19 -1.29 6.90
N PHE A 31 22.79 -2.37 6.21
CA PHE A 31 22.47 -3.65 6.80
C PHE A 31 23.39 -4.73 6.21
N ILE A 32 23.62 -5.80 6.96
CA ILE A 32 24.40 -6.93 6.48
C ILE A 32 23.46 -7.93 5.80
N ASP A 33 23.57 -8.05 4.49
CA ASP A 33 22.93 -9.14 3.75
C ASP A 33 23.79 -10.39 3.84
N GLY A 34 23.45 -11.27 4.75
CA GLY A 34 24.20 -12.48 5.04
C GLY A 34 23.29 -13.53 5.68
N PRO A 35 23.74 -14.78 5.72
CA PRO A 35 22.93 -15.90 6.20
C PRO A 35 22.30 -15.62 7.56
N ILE A 36 21.04 -16.00 7.71
CA ILE A 36 20.32 -16.01 8.99
C ILE A 36 19.75 -17.41 9.19
N ILE A 37 19.83 -17.87 10.42
CA ILE A 37 19.20 -19.10 10.85
C ILE A 37 18.30 -18.72 12.02
N PHE A 38 17.03 -19.07 11.91
CA PHE A 38 16.08 -18.96 13.01
C PHE A 38 15.85 -20.37 13.55
N ASP A 39 16.33 -20.57 14.77
CA ASP A 39 16.02 -21.74 15.56
C ASP A 39 14.84 -21.35 16.46
N ASP A 40 13.65 -21.71 16.07
CA ASP A 40 12.44 -21.45 16.85
C ASP A 40 11.95 -22.82 17.34
N ASP A 41 12.01 -23.03 18.65
CA ASP A 41 11.54 -24.27 19.32
C ASP A 41 10.07 -24.60 19.01
N LYS A 42 9.32 -23.66 18.42
CA LYS A 42 7.93 -23.82 18.00
C LYS A 42 7.76 -24.26 16.55
N LEU A 43 8.83 -24.22 15.76
CA LEU A 43 8.80 -24.66 14.36
C LEU A 43 9.36 -26.07 14.27
N GLU A 44 8.63 -26.97 13.60
CA GLU A 44 9.08 -28.35 13.33
C GLU A 44 10.33 -28.40 12.43
N SER A 45 10.78 -27.25 11.89
CA SER A 45 11.94 -27.12 11.02
C SER A 45 12.66 -25.78 11.20
N ILE A 46 13.99 -25.83 11.12
CA ILE A 46 14.85 -24.64 11.12
C ILE A 46 14.55 -23.78 9.89
N TRP A 47 14.12 -22.53 10.09
CA TRP A 47 13.87 -21.61 8.99
C TRP A 47 15.16 -20.94 8.51
N ARG A 48 15.53 -21.18 7.26
CA ARG A 48 16.74 -20.65 6.61
C ARG A 48 16.36 -19.84 5.36
N PRO A 49 15.89 -18.60 5.51
CA PRO A 49 15.55 -17.78 4.36
C PRO A 49 16.77 -17.47 3.50
N ARG A 50 16.54 -17.30 2.19
CA ARG A 50 17.56 -16.93 1.21
C ARG A 50 17.04 -15.81 0.29
N ASN A 51 17.95 -15.09 -0.32
CA ASN A 51 17.62 -14.21 -1.42
C ASN A 51 17.24 -15.03 -2.66
N ASN A 52 16.42 -14.45 -3.55
CA ASN A 52 16.01 -15.12 -4.79
C ASN A 52 17.21 -15.45 -5.72
N SER A 53 18.28 -14.65 -5.66
CA SER A 53 19.53 -14.90 -6.37
C SER A 53 20.32 -16.09 -5.79
N GLY A 54 20.01 -16.51 -4.57
CA GLY A 54 20.82 -17.48 -3.81
C GLY A 54 22.10 -16.89 -3.20
N GLU A 55 22.44 -15.66 -3.53
CA GLU A 55 23.67 -14.97 -3.11
C GLU A 55 23.46 -14.02 -1.95
N PHE A 56 24.54 -13.67 -1.26
CA PHE A 56 24.60 -12.66 -0.21
C PHE A 56 25.58 -11.55 -0.60
N TYR A 57 25.19 -10.30 -0.34
CA TYR A 57 25.93 -9.13 -0.79
C TYR A 57 26.74 -8.45 0.33
N GLY A 58 26.68 -8.98 1.57
CA GLY A 58 27.38 -8.37 2.70
C GLY A 58 26.82 -7.00 3.12
N PRO A 59 27.65 -6.03 3.48
CA PRO A 59 27.19 -4.69 3.85
C PRO A 59 26.52 -3.99 2.67
N ILE A 60 25.25 -3.66 2.78
CA ILE A 60 24.46 -3.06 1.70
C ILE A 60 23.57 -1.93 2.21
N ARG A 61 23.41 -0.87 1.44
CA ARG A 61 22.49 0.23 1.78
C ARG A 61 21.05 -0.19 1.59
N LEU A 62 20.15 0.33 2.42
CA LEU A 62 18.72 0.03 2.34
C LEU A 62 18.13 0.38 0.97
N ARG A 63 18.57 1.49 0.34
CA ARG A 63 18.18 1.85 -1.02
C ARG A 63 18.45 0.69 -1.99
N GLU A 64 19.66 0.19 -2.01
CA GLU A 64 20.07 -0.86 -2.94
C GLU A 64 19.38 -2.19 -2.61
N SER A 65 19.22 -2.49 -1.34
CA SER A 65 18.51 -3.67 -0.88
C SER A 65 17.04 -3.70 -1.33
N LEU A 66 16.34 -2.56 -1.28
CA LEU A 66 14.96 -2.48 -1.78
C LEU A 66 14.91 -2.61 -3.31
N ILE A 67 15.83 -1.95 -4.03
CA ILE A 67 15.94 -2.05 -5.51
C ILE A 67 16.13 -3.50 -5.95
N GLN A 68 17.00 -4.26 -5.27
CA GLN A 68 17.26 -5.67 -5.55
C GLN A 68 16.24 -6.61 -4.91
N SER A 69 15.32 -6.08 -4.11
CA SER A 69 14.28 -6.85 -3.43
C SER A 69 14.85 -7.97 -2.55
N LEU A 70 15.91 -7.68 -1.76
CA LEU A 70 16.57 -8.67 -0.92
C LEU A 70 15.67 -9.14 0.22
N ASN A 71 15.58 -10.46 0.39
CA ASN A 71 14.77 -11.09 1.42
C ASN A 71 15.39 -10.90 2.81
N ILE A 72 16.68 -11.17 2.92
CA ILE A 72 17.39 -11.18 4.20
C ILE A 72 17.35 -9.81 4.87
N VAL A 73 17.62 -8.75 4.12
CA VAL A 73 17.60 -7.39 4.67
C VAL A 73 16.18 -7.00 5.11
N SER A 74 15.15 -7.39 4.35
CA SER A 74 13.75 -7.12 4.74
C SER A 74 13.38 -7.82 6.04
N ILE A 75 13.83 -9.06 6.25
CA ILE A 75 13.62 -9.81 7.51
C ILE A 75 14.37 -9.13 8.66
N LYS A 76 15.63 -8.74 8.45
CA LYS A 76 16.43 -8.01 9.45
C LYS A 76 15.82 -6.65 9.81
N LEU A 77 15.19 -5.95 8.86
CA LEU A 77 14.44 -4.73 9.13
C LEU A 77 13.27 -4.99 10.10
N VAL A 78 12.44 -6.00 9.81
CA VAL A 78 11.33 -6.36 10.70
C VAL A 78 11.86 -6.79 12.07
N GLN A 79 12.96 -7.53 12.12
CA GLN A 79 13.60 -7.91 13.37
C GLN A 79 14.12 -6.71 14.16
N SER A 80 14.76 -5.74 13.49
CA SER A 80 15.30 -4.52 14.10
C SER A 80 14.21 -3.57 14.61
N LEU A 81 13.11 -3.43 13.87
CA LEU A 81 11.94 -2.66 14.27
C LEU A 81 11.15 -3.32 15.41
N GLY A 82 11.19 -4.64 15.45
CA GLY A 82 10.30 -5.47 16.24
C GLY A 82 8.95 -5.70 15.54
N LEU A 83 8.43 -6.90 15.71
CA LEU A 83 7.16 -7.32 15.10
C LEU A 83 5.96 -6.46 15.52
N PRO A 84 5.79 -6.09 16.81
CA PRO A 84 4.68 -5.24 17.23
C PRO A 84 4.68 -3.88 16.50
N LYS A 85 5.86 -3.25 16.36
CA LYS A 85 6.00 -1.97 15.69
C LYS A 85 5.72 -2.09 14.19
N THR A 86 6.20 -3.15 13.56
CA THR A 86 5.90 -3.44 12.15
C THR A 86 4.40 -3.59 11.93
N ILE A 87 3.71 -4.33 12.77
CA ILE A 87 2.25 -4.50 12.71
C ILE A 87 1.52 -3.16 12.91
N GLU A 88 1.99 -2.32 13.84
CA GLU A 88 1.45 -0.98 14.05
C GLU A 88 1.55 -0.12 12.78
N CYS A 89 2.73 -0.09 12.13
CA CYS A 89 2.92 0.61 10.85
C CYS A 89 1.96 0.11 9.77
N PHE A 90 1.83 -1.20 9.62
CA PHE A 90 0.95 -1.79 8.62
C PHE A 90 -0.52 -1.42 8.86
N LYS A 91 -0.97 -1.42 10.14
CA LYS A 91 -2.31 -0.94 10.51
C LYS A 91 -2.49 0.54 10.18
N LYS A 92 -1.47 1.37 10.47
CA LYS A 92 -1.42 2.78 10.09
C LYS A 92 -1.58 2.94 8.57
N TYR A 93 -0.90 2.10 7.78
CA TYR A 93 -1.03 2.09 6.30
C TYR A 93 -2.30 1.37 5.82
N GLN A 94 -3.24 1.07 6.72
CA GLN A 94 -4.56 0.50 6.43
C GLN A 94 -4.53 -0.90 5.80
N PHE A 95 -3.52 -1.70 6.14
CA PHE A 95 -3.52 -3.11 5.77
C PHE A 95 -4.52 -3.90 6.62
N ASP A 96 -5.23 -4.83 6.00
CA ASP A 96 -6.18 -5.70 6.69
C ASP A 96 -5.47 -6.71 7.59
N ASN A 97 -6.13 -7.13 8.68
CA ASN A 97 -5.56 -8.10 9.63
C ASN A 97 -5.14 -9.42 8.97
N GLN A 98 -5.75 -9.82 7.84
CA GLN A 98 -5.39 -11.03 7.09
C GLN A 98 -3.99 -10.95 6.46
N MET A 99 -3.46 -9.74 6.28
CA MET A 99 -2.08 -9.51 5.81
C MET A 99 -1.07 -9.61 6.95
N LEU A 100 -1.50 -9.46 8.20
CA LEU A 100 -0.64 -9.30 9.36
C LEU A 100 -0.35 -10.68 9.99
N THR A 101 0.65 -11.38 9.48
CA THR A 101 1.18 -12.57 10.15
C THR A 101 1.94 -12.16 11.42
N ASN A 102 1.83 -12.98 12.47
CA ASN A 102 2.46 -12.68 13.77
C ASN A 102 3.86 -13.33 13.91
N ASP A 103 4.63 -13.28 12.83
CA ASP A 103 5.98 -13.79 12.74
C ASP A 103 6.82 -13.02 11.71
N LEU A 104 8.11 -13.31 11.62
CA LEU A 104 9.03 -12.62 10.70
C LEU A 104 8.75 -12.89 9.22
N SER A 105 7.91 -13.86 8.89
CA SER A 105 7.53 -14.12 7.49
C SER A 105 6.69 -12.99 6.86
N ILE A 106 6.12 -12.09 7.68
CA ILE A 106 5.50 -10.85 7.23
C ILE A 106 6.43 -10.06 6.30
N ALA A 107 7.76 -10.14 6.54
CA ALA A 107 8.78 -9.51 5.71
C ALA A 107 8.78 -10.01 4.26
N LEU A 108 8.24 -11.19 4.02
CA LEU A 108 8.18 -11.86 2.72
C LEU A 108 6.77 -11.86 2.11
N GLY A 109 5.80 -11.24 2.78
CA GLY A 109 4.43 -11.13 2.30
C GLY A 109 3.68 -12.45 2.27
N THR A 110 3.76 -13.21 3.36
CA THR A 110 3.06 -14.48 3.54
C THR A 110 1.58 -14.34 3.92
N GLY A 111 1.14 -13.16 4.33
CA GLY A 111 -0.27 -12.85 4.52
C GLY A 111 -1.02 -12.73 3.21
N THR A 112 -2.35 -12.59 3.26
CA THR A 112 -3.18 -12.48 2.06
C THR A 112 -3.66 -11.04 1.82
N LEU A 113 -3.55 -10.58 0.58
CA LEU A 113 -3.95 -9.26 0.13
C LEU A 113 -4.71 -9.37 -1.20
N ASN A 114 -5.77 -8.60 -1.39
CA ASN A 114 -6.40 -8.53 -2.70
C ASN A 114 -5.77 -7.44 -3.58
N PRO A 115 -5.79 -7.58 -4.92
CA PRO A 115 -5.16 -6.62 -5.83
C PRO A 115 -5.68 -5.19 -5.70
N LEU A 116 -6.97 -5.03 -5.45
CA LEU A 116 -7.57 -3.71 -5.28
C LEU A 116 -7.01 -3.01 -4.05
N LYS A 117 -6.95 -3.72 -2.92
CA LYS A 117 -6.37 -3.21 -1.69
C LYS A 117 -4.88 -2.89 -1.85
N ALA A 118 -4.13 -3.77 -2.56
CA ALA A 118 -2.73 -3.50 -2.89
C ALA A 118 -2.58 -2.18 -3.66
N ALA A 119 -3.41 -1.95 -4.68
CA ALA A 119 -3.41 -0.69 -5.43
C ALA A 119 -3.67 0.53 -4.53
N THR A 120 -4.64 0.41 -3.60
CA THR A 120 -4.94 1.47 -2.62
C THR A 120 -3.74 1.76 -1.71
N GLN A 121 -3.04 0.74 -1.19
CA GLN A 121 -1.83 1.00 -0.40
C GLN A 121 -0.71 1.61 -1.24
N TYR A 122 -0.50 1.14 -2.46
CA TYR A 122 0.50 1.75 -3.34
C TYR A 122 0.19 3.21 -3.69
N SER A 123 -1.11 3.60 -3.72
CA SER A 123 -1.48 5.00 -3.91
C SER A 123 -0.95 5.93 -2.80
N LEU A 124 -0.73 5.45 -1.58
CA LEU A 124 -0.08 6.21 -0.51
C LEU A 124 1.31 6.68 -0.91
N ILE A 125 2.08 5.82 -1.61
CA ILE A 125 3.45 6.13 -2.02
C ILE A 125 3.48 7.21 -3.11
N ILE A 126 2.48 7.28 -3.99
CA ILE A 126 2.44 8.26 -5.09
C ILE A 126 1.61 9.50 -4.77
N ASN A 127 0.82 9.47 -3.69
CA ASN A 127 -0.06 10.56 -3.26
C ASN A 127 0.44 11.25 -1.98
N ASN A 128 1.76 11.41 -1.86
CA ASN A 128 2.41 12.10 -0.73
C ASN A 128 1.97 11.58 0.64
N GLY A 129 1.78 10.26 0.76
CA GLY A 129 1.37 9.62 2.00
C GLY A 129 -0.09 9.75 2.37
N LYS A 130 -0.91 10.39 1.53
CA LYS A 130 -2.34 10.62 1.78
C LYS A 130 -3.19 9.46 1.29
N HIS A 131 -4.15 9.05 2.12
CA HIS A 131 -5.09 8.01 1.73
C HIS A 131 -6.10 8.53 0.70
N GLN A 132 -6.35 7.75 -0.33
CA GLN A 132 -7.36 8.04 -1.33
C GLN A 132 -8.35 6.89 -1.44
N GLU A 133 -9.64 7.20 -1.33
CA GLU A 133 -10.69 6.23 -1.57
C GLU A 133 -10.81 5.92 -3.07
N ILE A 134 -11.14 4.66 -3.38
CA ILE A 134 -11.36 4.23 -4.75
C ILE A 134 -12.74 4.68 -5.19
N SER A 135 -12.80 5.44 -6.30
CA SER A 135 -14.05 5.74 -7.00
C SER A 135 -14.19 4.86 -8.24
N TYR A 136 -15.36 4.28 -8.42
CA TYR A 136 -15.71 3.49 -9.62
C TYR A 136 -16.54 4.28 -10.62
N ILE A 137 -17.02 5.45 -10.22
CA ILE A 137 -17.84 6.33 -11.05
C ILE A 137 -17.02 7.57 -11.32
N ASP A 138 -16.73 7.83 -12.59
CA ASP A 138 -16.03 9.04 -13.01
C ASP A 138 -17.03 10.21 -13.08
N ARG A 139 -18.16 10.00 -13.76
CA ARG A 139 -19.18 11.04 -13.95
C ARG A 139 -20.53 10.43 -14.29
N ILE A 140 -21.61 11.08 -13.87
CA ILE A 140 -22.98 10.78 -14.32
C ILE A 140 -23.55 12.00 -15.03
N GLU A 141 -24.04 11.80 -16.23
CA GLU A 141 -24.69 12.85 -17.06
C GLU A 141 -26.14 12.46 -17.38
N ASP A 142 -27.01 13.44 -17.55
CA ASP A 142 -28.34 13.23 -18.10
C ASP A 142 -28.29 13.08 -19.64
N ILE A 143 -29.46 12.80 -20.25
CA ILE A 143 -29.58 12.60 -21.71
C ILE A 143 -29.19 13.84 -22.50
N ASN A 144 -29.19 15.03 -21.89
CA ASN A 144 -28.83 16.30 -22.49
C ASN A 144 -27.36 16.68 -22.27
N GLY A 145 -26.57 15.79 -21.63
CA GLY A 145 -25.18 16.03 -21.30
C GLY A 145 -24.97 16.91 -20.06
N LYS A 146 -26.02 17.17 -19.28
CA LYS A 146 -25.89 17.88 -18.02
C LYS A 146 -25.29 16.94 -16.97
N ILE A 147 -24.22 17.36 -16.31
CA ILE A 147 -23.58 16.62 -15.25
C ILE A 147 -24.53 16.55 -14.04
N ILE A 148 -24.92 15.34 -13.65
CA ILE A 148 -25.74 15.04 -12.46
C ILE A 148 -24.83 14.78 -11.27
N LEU A 149 -23.73 14.02 -11.49
CA LEU A 149 -22.74 13.70 -10.47
C LEU A 149 -21.36 13.75 -11.10
N ASP A 150 -20.49 14.58 -10.53
CA ASP A 150 -19.05 14.55 -10.76
C ASP A 150 -18.35 14.29 -9.43
N PRO A 151 -17.77 13.10 -9.23
CA PRO A 151 -17.03 12.82 -8.01
C PRO A 151 -15.84 13.76 -7.79
N GLN A 152 -15.29 14.36 -8.86
CA GLN A 152 -14.22 15.36 -8.77
C GLN A 152 -14.77 16.73 -8.35
N GLU A 153 -16.00 17.08 -8.75
CA GLU A 153 -16.71 18.27 -8.26
C GLU A 153 -17.24 18.12 -6.83
N LYS A 154 -17.29 16.89 -6.25
CA LYS A 154 -17.56 16.69 -4.81
C LYS A 154 -16.67 17.55 -3.93
N TYR A 155 -15.52 17.90 -4.43
CA TYR A 155 -14.60 18.81 -3.78
C TYR A 155 -14.90 20.29 -4.02
N SER A 156 -15.90 20.66 -4.82
CA SER A 156 -16.12 22.05 -5.22
C SER A 156 -17.54 22.63 -5.07
N LYS A 157 -18.62 21.85 -5.05
CA LYS A 157 -20.00 22.41 -4.94
C LYS A 157 -20.92 21.52 -4.11
N LYS A 158 -21.73 22.15 -3.22
CA LYS A 158 -22.94 21.55 -2.68
C LYS A 158 -23.87 21.23 -3.85
N VAL A 159 -24.22 19.96 -4.01
CA VAL A 159 -25.35 19.56 -4.84
C VAL A 159 -26.59 19.88 -4.02
N ASP A 160 -27.12 21.07 -4.20
CA ASP A 160 -28.41 21.42 -3.67
C ASP A 160 -29.47 20.65 -4.48
N ASP A 161 -30.16 19.74 -3.79
CA ASP A 161 -31.45 19.19 -4.15
C ASP A 161 -31.55 18.13 -5.26
N PHE A 162 -31.55 16.87 -4.87
CA PHE A 162 -32.00 15.73 -5.68
C PHE A 162 -33.52 15.47 -5.56
N SER A 163 -34.29 16.38 -4.98
CA SER A 163 -35.72 16.21 -4.70
C SER A 163 -36.62 16.04 -5.94
N GLY A 164 -36.08 16.19 -7.15
CA GLY A 164 -36.82 16.08 -8.40
C GLY A 164 -36.55 14.83 -9.24
N ILE A 165 -35.67 13.92 -8.84
CA ILE A 165 -35.34 12.72 -9.65
C ILE A 165 -36.16 11.52 -9.15
N SER A 166 -37.22 11.17 -9.89
CA SER A 166 -38.02 9.96 -9.67
C SER A 166 -37.51 8.86 -10.58
N PHE A 167 -37.11 7.74 -10.00
CA PHE A 167 -36.82 6.52 -10.73
C PHE A 167 -38.05 5.59 -10.64
N PRO A 168 -38.85 5.45 -11.72
CA PRO A 168 -40.14 4.71 -11.67
C PRO A 168 -40.05 3.24 -11.29
N TRP A 169 -38.84 2.64 -11.35
CA TRP A 169 -38.60 1.22 -11.05
C TRP A 169 -38.03 0.94 -9.65
N LEU A 170 -37.83 1.99 -8.85
CA LEU A 170 -37.36 1.84 -7.46
C LEU A 170 -38.53 2.10 -6.51
N SER A 171 -38.99 1.04 -5.84
CA SER A 171 -40.02 1.14 -4.81
C SER A 171 -39.53 1.94 -3.61
N ASN A 172 -40.37 2.83 -3.10
CA ASN A 172 -40.08 3.88 -2.10
C ASN A 172 -39.53 3.43 -0.73
N GLU A 173 -39.37 2.14 -0.48
CA GLU A 173 -39.04 1.64 0.86
C GLU A 173 -37.54 1.45 1.16
N LYS A 174 -36.64 1.71 0.22
CA LYS A 174 -35.21 1.41 0.41
C LYS A 174 -34.23 2.59 0.21
N PHE A 175 -34.68 3.80 0.06
CA PHE A 175 -33.82 4.95 -0.22
C PHE A 175 -33.79 6.01 0.89
N ASP A 176 -33.70 5.60 2.15
CA ASP A 176 -33.31 6.53 3.25
C ASP A 176 -31.88 7.05 3.18
N TYR A 177 -31.09 6.55 2.22
CA TYR A 177 -29.73 7.02 2.00
C TYR A 177 -29.63 8.32 1.21
N VAL A 178 -30.69 8.72 0.51
CA VAL A 178 -30.72 9.95 -0.32
C VAL A 178 -30.92 11.21 0.54
N ASN A 179 -31.52 11.08 1.71
CA ASN A 179 -31.81 12.21 2.61
C ASN A 179 -30.76 12.47 3.68
N LYS A 180 -29.67 11.71 3.73
CA LYS A 180 -28.53 12.11 4.55
C LYS A 180 -27.78 13.21 3.81
N PRO A 181 -27.54 14.39 4.46
CA PRO A 181 -26.70 15.40 3.86
C PRO A 181 -25.36 14.73 3.52
N MET A 182 -25.02 14.71 2.22
CA MET A 182 -23.70 14.27 1.80
C MET A 182 -22.72 15.19 2.51
N ILE A 183 -21.96 14.61 3.44
CA ILE A 183 -20.92 15.33 4.18
C ILE A 183 -19.99 15.90 3.11
N SER A 184 -19.94 17.22 3.02
CA SER A 184 -19.01 17.93 2.16
C SER A 184 -17.60 17.47 2.54
N LEU A 185 -16.92 16.75 1.67
CA LEU A 185 -15.52 16.36 1.88
C LEU A 185 -14.56 17.56 1.80
N LYS A 186 -15.10 18.78 1.56
CA LYS A 186 -14.32 20.01 1.54
C LYS A 186 -13.64 20.33 2.88
N ASP A 187 -14.17 19.82 3.98
CA ASP A 187 -13.68 20.09 5.33
C ASP A 187 -13.03 18.85 5.99
N GLN A 188 -12.94 17.73 5.29
CA GLN A 188 -12.17 16.60 5.77
C GLN A 188 -10.75 16.71 5.23
N GLU A 189 -9.82 17.10 6.07
CA GLU A 189 -8.39 16.89 5.81
C GLU A 189 -8.19 15.42 5.46
N ILE A 190 -7.69 15.15 4.26
CA ILE A 190 -7.33 13.79 3.86
C ILE A 190 -6.23 13.34 4.82
N PRO A 191 -6.45 12.29 5.63
CA PRO A 191 -5.50 11.93 6.65
C PRO A 191 -4.17 11.53 6.00
N GLU A 192 -3.10 12.14 6.50
CA GLU A 192 -1.74 11.71 6.19
C GLU A 192 -1.47 10.39 6.91
N VAL A 193 -1.36 9.33 6.14
CA VAL A 193 -1.19 7.97 6.62
C VAL A 193 0.28 7.56 6.63
N MET A 194 1.09 8.13 5.74
CA MET A 194 2.53 7.96 5.64
C MET A 194 3.19 9.34 5.57
N ASP A 195 4.34 9.52 6.20
CA ASP A 195 5.12 10.76 6.11
C ASP A 195 5.42 11.09 4.63
N GLU A 196 5.15 12.33 4.21
CA GLU A 196 5.34 12.80 2.83
C GLU A 196 6.77 12.59 2.35
N ARG A 197 7.77 12.83 3.22
CA ARG A 197 9.19 12.62 2.89
C ARG A 197 9.50 11.16 2.64
N VAL A 198 8.90 10.24 3.40
CA VAL A 198 9.05 8.79 3.23
C VAL A 198 8.39 8.35 1.92
N SER A 199 7.20 8.86 1.62
CA SER A 199 6.49 8.66 0.35
C SER A 199 7.39 9.05 -0.84
N PHE A 200 7.99 10.24 -0.80
CA PHE A 200 8.92 10.71 -1.83
C PHE A 200 10.14 9.80 -1.98
N LEU A 201 10.79 9.41 -0.86
CA LEU A 201 11.95 8.52 -0.88
C LEU A 201 11.62 7.17 -1.52
N LEU A 202 10.49 6.57 -1.15
CA LEU A 202 10.04 5.28 -1.69
C LEU A 202 9.71 5.40 -3.18
N SER A 203 8.98 6.43 -3.58
CA SER A 203 8.65 6.67 -4.99
C SER A 203 9.92 6.75 -5.84
N ASN A 204 10.94 7.48 -5.37
CA ASN A 204 12.23 7.59 -6.05
C ASN A 204 12.98 6.25 -6.14
N ILE A 205 13.00 5.46 -5.06
CA ILE A 205 13.65 4.14 -5.04
C ILE A 205 12.95 3.16 -5.99
N LEU A 206 11.61 3.14 -5.97
CA LEU A 206 10.81 2.26 -6.82
C LEU A 206 10.95 2.63 -8.31
N GLN A 207 11.01 3.93 -8.63
CA GLN A 207 11.28 4.38 -9.98
C GLN A 207 12.65 3.89 -10.49
N GLU A 208 13.67 3.95 -9.65
CA GLU A 208 15.00 3.42 -10.00
C GLU A 208 14.97 1.90 -10.16
N ALA A 209 14.29 1.19 -9.28
CA ALA A 209 14.12 -0.27 -9.38
C ALA A 209 13.46 -0.66 -10.71
N LEU A 210 12.42 0.06 -11.13
CA LEU A 210 11.76 -0.16 -12.41
C LEU A 210 12.73 0.07 -13.58
N LYS A 211 13.43 1.20 -13.61
CA LYS A 211 14.40 1.52 -14.68
C LYS A 211 15.48 0.45 -14.81
N ARG A 212 16.05 -0.01 -13.70
CA ARG A 212 17.09 -1.06 -13.70
C ARG A 212 16.55 -2.41 -14.18
N ASN A 213 15.32 -2.77 -13.79
CA ASN A 213 14.70 -4.03 -14.23
C ASN A 213 14.33 -4.02 -15.71
N VAL A 214 13.84 -2.89 -16.23
CA VAL A 214 13.54 -2.70 -17.65
C VAL A 214 14.82 -2.79 -18.48
N ALA A 215 15.88 -2.10 -18.06
CA ALA A 215 17.18 -2.16 -18.73
C ALA A 215 17.76 -3.59 -18.76
N ARG A 216 17.65 -4.35 -17.67
CA ARG A 216 18.10 -5.75 -17.62
C ARG A 216 17.34 -6.66 -18.59
N ARG A 217 16.09 -6.36 -18.91
CA ARG A 217 15.27 -7.13 -19.85
C ARG A 217 15.45 -6.68 -21.31
N GLY A 218 16.34 -5.72 -21.58
CA GLY A 218 16.57 -5.18 -22.93
C GLY A 218 15.36 -4.41 -23.50
N LEU A 219 14.43 -4.00 -22.66
CA LEU A 219 13.28 -3.20 -23.06
C LEU A 219 13.68 -1.71 -23.00
N ASN A 220 13.72 -1.05 -24.15
CA ASN A 220 13.87 0.41 -24.22
C ASN A 220 12.53 1.06 -23.86
N MET A 221 12.54 1.95 -22.86
CA MET A 221 11.44 2.88 -22.59
C MET A 221 11.78 4.23 -23.14
#